data_1d41a53db2f5966efdfcdd10face5c04
#
_entry.id   1d41a53db2f5966efdfcdd10face5c04
#
_cell.length_a   1.000
_cell.length_b   1.000
_cell.length_c   1.000
_cell.angle_alpha   90.00
_cell.angle_beta   90.00
_cell.angle_gamma   90.00
#
_symmetry.space_group_name_H-M   'P 1'
#
loop_
_entity.id
_entity.type
_entity.pdbx_description
1 polymer ?
#
loop_
_entity_poly.entity_id
_entity_poly.type
_entity_poly.pdbx_seq_one_letter_code
_entity_poly.pdbx_strand_id
1 'polypeptide(L)'
;MANGYFTPGIEGFLTGEIDANTAVLRAAFVRGYTFSAAHKFVSEVTGAGGVINGVSAGLAVTVTGGTIDAADTTATTTASAVDHGILLYQSSAVGGGADVAASAQRVIAYYDTGTGLPIQPGSGATPITWDNGTNKIIKVG
;
A
#
# COMPACT_ATOMS: atom_id res chain seq x y z
N MET A 1 -1.97 -16.34 4.63
CA MET A 1 -1.20 -15.26 4.01
C MET A 1 -1.77 -14.98 2.64
N ALA A 2 -1.94 -13.74 2.28
CA ALA A 2 -2.62 -13.36 1.07
C ALA A 2 -1.96 -12.14 0.41
N ASN A 3 -1.84 -12.20 -0.90
CA ASN A 3 -1.60 -11.01 -1.72
C ASN A 3 -2.87 -10.73 -2.48
N GLY A 4 -3.29 -9.49 -2.55
CA GLY A 4 -4.48 -9.18 -3.31
C GLY A 4 -4.74 -7.70 -3.46
N TYR A 5 -5.57 -7.42 -4.46
CA TYR A 5 -6.13 -6.09 -4.64
C TYR A 5 -7.45 -6.01 -3.87
N PHE A 6 -7.69 -4.86 -3.26
CA PHE A 6 -9.01 -4.57 -2.70
C PHE A 6 -9.98 -4.29 -3.83
N THR A 7 -11.15 -4.92 -3.81
CA THR A 7 -12.19 -4.71 -4.83
C THR A 7 -12.59 -3.22 -4.93
N PRO A 8 -12.86 -2.51 -3.83
CA PRO A 8 -13.11 -1.06 -3.92
C PRO A 8 -11.91 -0.26 -4.42
N GLY A 9 -10.68 -0.75 -4.26
CA GLY A 9 -9.48 -0.13 -4.83
C GLY A 9 -9.49 -0.18 -6.35
N ILE A 10 -9.78 -1.33 -6.94
CA ILE A 10 -9.93 -1.47 -8.39
C ILE A 10 -11.09 -0.60 -8.90
N GLU A 11 -12.22 -0.61 -8.22
CA GLU A 11 -13.35 0.28 -8.53
C GLU A 11 -12.94 1.75 -8.47
N GLY A 12 -12.13 2.14 -7.50
CA GLY A 12 -11.61 3.51 -7.38
C GLY A 12 -10.82 3.96 -8.59
N PHE A 13 -9.99 3.09 -9.17
CA PHE A 13 -9.31 3.39 -10.43
C PHE A 13 -10.29 3.55 -11.60
N LEU A 14 -11.32 2.72 -11.67
CA LEU A 14 -12.32 2.76 -12.74
C LEU A 14 -13.25 3.97 -12.65
N THR A 15 -13.52 4.46 -11.44
CA THR A 15 -14.43 5.59 -11.20
C THR A 15 -13.70 6.94 -11.10
N GLY A 16 -12.37 6.94 -11.10
CA GLY A 16 -11.56 8.15 -10.94
C GLY A 16 -11.42 8.63 -9.49
N GLU A 17 -11.78 7.83 -8.52
CA GLU A 17 -11.56 8.13 -7.08
C GLU A 17 -10.13 7.84 -6.63
N ILE A 18 -9.39 7.04 -7.40
CA ILE A 18 -7.96 6.80 -7.25
C ILE A 18 -7.28 7.19 -8.56
N ASP A 19 -6.31 8.09 -8.48
CA ASP A 19 -5.52 8.51 -9.63
C ASP A 19 -4.04 8.45 -9.27
N ALA A 20 -3.35 7.47 -9.82
CA ALA A 20 -1.93 7.26 -9.55
C ALA A 20 -1.02 8.38 -10.07
N ASN A 21 -1.50 9.22 -11.00
CA ASN A 21 -0.71 10.35 -11.52
C ASN A 21 -0.78 11.58 -10.63
N THR A 22 -1.90 11.82 -9.97
CA THR A 22 -2.15 13.08 -9.23
C THR A 22 -2.20 12.89 -7.72
N ALA A 23 -2.71 11.74 -7.25
CA ALA A 23 -2.79 11.46 -5.83
C ALA A 23 -1.43 11.04 -5.26
N VAL A 24 -1.27 11.19 -3.95
CA VAL A 24 -0.12 10.65 -3.22
C VAL A 24 -0.44 9.22 -2.81
N LEU A 25 0.36 8.27 -3.29
CA LEU A 25 0.32 6.89 -2.86
C LEU A 25 1.42 6.64 -1.81
N ARG A 26 1.11 5.80 -0.83
CA ARG A 26 2.06 5.40 0.20
C ARG A 26 2.00 3.90 0.43
N ALA A 27 3.09 3.35 0.96
CA ALA A 27 3.16 1.99 1.45
C ALA A 27 3.34 2.01 2.97
N ALA A 28 2.68 1.10 3.66
CA ALA A 28 2.79 0.95 5.11
C ALA A 28 3.04 -0.51 5.47
N PHE A 29 3.88 -0.75 6.49
CA PHE A 29 3.97 -2.07 7.10
C PHE A 29 2.82 -2.26 8.08
N VAL A 30 2.12 -3.39 7.97
CA VAL A 30 0.94 -3.70 8.78
C VAL A 30 1.06 -5.10 9.38
N ARG A 31 0.83 -5.20 10.67
CA ARG A 31 0.76 -6.49 11.40
C ARG A 31 -0.64 -6.78 11.90
N GLY A 32 -0.93 -8.05 12.15
CA GLY A 32 -2.20 -8.45 12.76
C GLY A 32 -3.42 -8.30 11.85
N TYR A 33 -3.19 -8.04 10.56
CA TYR A 33 -4.27 -7.86 9.60
C TYR A 33 -4.53 -9.16 8.82
N THR A 34 -5.77 -9.58 8.79
CA THR A 34 -6.25 -10.64 7.90
C THR A 34 -6.87 -9.98 6.69
N PHE A 35 -6.31 -10.22 5.50
CA PHE A 35 -6.76 -9.59 4.27
C PHE A 35 -8.24 -9.84 4.00
N SER A 36 -8.96 -8.76 3.69
CA SER A 36 -10.33 -8.82 3.18
C SER A 36 -10.43 -7.91 1.97
N ALA A 37 -10.74 -8.48 0.81
CA ALA A 37 -10.84 -7.74 -0.44
C ALA A 37 -11.98 -6.70 -0.44
N ALA A 38 -12.90 -6.77 0.52
CA ALA A 38 -14.04 -5.86 0.61
C ALA A 38 -13.73 -4.52 1.30
N HIS A 39 -12.59 -4.39 1.97
CA HIS A 39 -12.23 -3.14 2.65
C HIS A 39 -11.96 -2.03 1.63
N LYS A 40 -12.41 -0.84 1.95
CA LYS A 40 -12.32 0.34 1.08
C LYS A 40 -11.33 1.38 1.59
N PHE A 41 -11.23 1.54 2.90
CA PHE A 41 -10.43 2.58 3.54
C PHE A 41 -9.42 2.01 4.53
N VAL A 42 -8.35 2.77 4.78
CA VAL A 42 -7.34 2.41 5.79
C VAL A 42 -7.97 2.20 7.16
N SER A 43 -8.99 2.97 7.51
CA SER A 43 -9.71 2.82 8.78
C SER A 43 -10.36 1.45 8.95
N GLU A 44 -10.75 0.79 7.86
CA GLU A 44 -11.30 -0.58 7.92
C GLU A 44 -10.21 -1.61 8.17
N VAL A 45 -9.01 -1.40 7.64
CA VAL A 45 -7.84 -2.25 7.92
C VAL A 45 -7.47 -2.18 9.40
N THR A 46 -7.38 -0.98 9.95
CA THR A 46 -7.05 -0.80 11.38
C THR A 46 -8.20 -1.23 12.27
N GLY A 47 -9.45 -1.03 11.85
CA GLY A 47 -10.63 -1.50 12.56
C GLY A 47 -10.73 -3.03 12.62
N ALA A 48 -10.16 -3.73 11.65
CA ALA A 48 -10.08 -5.18 11.61
C ALA A 48 -8.85 -5.76 12.35
N GLY A 49 -8.18 -4.95 13.15
CA GLY A 49 -7.04 -5.38 13.97
C GLY A 49 -5.67 -5.09 13.35
N GLY A 50 -5.60 -4.53 12.16
CA GLY A 50 -4.34 -4.14 11.54
C GLY A 50 -3.65 -3.02 12.32
N VAL A 51 -2.36 -3.19 12.61
CA VAL A 51 -1.55 -2.17 13.29
C VAL A 51 -0.45 -1.71 12.33
N ILE A 52 -0.45 -0.42 12.01
CA ILE A 52 0.56 0.18 11.14
C ILE A 52 1.85 0.40 11.92
N ASN A 53 2.95 -0.11 11.37
CA ASN A 53 4.30 0.07 11.91
C ASN A 53 5.18 0.70 10.83
N GLY A 54 5.04 1.99 10.66
CA GLY A 54 5.82 2.74 9.68
C GLY A 54 5.12 2.92 8.34
N VAL A 55 5.25 4.12 7.82
CA VAL A 55 4.68 4.55 6.55
C VAL A 55 5.78 5.17 5.69
N SER A 56 5.81 4.86 4.41
CA SER A 56 6.75 5.49 3.47
C SER A 56 6.42 6.95 3.24
N ALA A 57 7.38 7.69 2.69
CA ALA A 57 7.07 8.95 2.02
C ALA A 57 6.15 8.70 0.81
N GLY A 58 5.61 9.74 0.22
CA GLY A 58 4.86 9.62 -1.03
C GLY A 58 5.69 8.89 -2.10
N LEU A 59 5.10 7.90 -2.76
CA LEU A 59 5.80 7.10 -3.76
C LEU A 59 6.03 7.93 -5.04
N ALA A 60 7.22 7.78 -5.63
CA ALA A 60 7.50 8.32 -6.97
C ALA A 60 6.93 7.35 -8.00
N VAL A 61 5.69 7.59 -8.41
CA VAL A 61 4.89 6.68 -9.25
C VAL A 61 5.07 6.96 -10.73
N THR A 62 5.16 5.91 -11.53
CA THR A 62 5.12 5.95 -12.99
C THR A 62 4.00 5.05 -13.50
N VAL A 63 3.17 5.58 -14.39
CA VAL A 63 2.10 4.81 -15.04
C VAL A 63 2.42 4.70 -16.52
N THR A 64 2.68 3.49 -16.99
CA THR A 64 3.09 3.23 -18.37
C THR A 64 2.67 1.82 -18.80
N GLY A 65 2.12 1.70 -20.01
CA GLY A 65 1.81 0.40 -20.61
C GLY A 65 0.84 -0.46 -19.78
N GLY A 66 -0.12 0.17 -19.11
CA GLY A 66 -1.09 -0.53 -18.26
C GLY A 66 -0.52 -0.98 -16.91
N THR A 67 0.66 -0.49 -16.54
CA THR A 67 1.29 -0.81 -15.26
C THR A 67 1.49 0.42 -14.40
N ILE A 68 1.45 0.22 -13.09
CA ILE A 68 1.87 1.19 -12.09
C ILE A 68 3.17 0.69 -11.47
N ASP A 69 4.17 1.53 -11.49
CA ASP A 69 5.47 1.28 -10.86
C ASP A 69 5.83 2.44 -9.94
N ALA A 70 6.75 2.22 -9.04
CA ALA A 70 7.31 3.27 -8.21
C ALA A 70 8.78 2.98 -7.91
N ALA A 71 9.53 4.03 -7.62
CA ALA A 71 10.88 3.88 -7.11
C ALA A 71 10.87 3.16 -5.75
N ASP A 72 11.89 2.38 -5.49
CA ASP A 72 12.11 1.77 -4.19
C ASP A 72 12.14 2.83 -3.10
N THR A 73 11.65 2.49 -1.93
CA THR A 73 11.50 3.43 -0.83
C THR A 73 11.83 2.77 0.52
N THR A 74 11.69 3.53 1.58
CA THR A 74 11.82 3.04 2.96
C THR A 74 10.66 3.55 3.79
N ALA A 75 10.36 2.82 4.88
CA ALA A 75 9.50 3.31 5.94
C ALA A 75 10.28 3.24 7.26
N THR A 76 10.10 4.23 8.11
CA THR A 76 10.69 4.20 9.45
C THR A 76 9.83 3.33 10.35
N THR A 77 10.40 2.24 10.85
CA THR A 77 9.70 1.25 11.65
C THR A 77 10.26 1.17 13.06
N THR A 78 9.47 0.59 13.97
CA THR A 78 9.92 0.12 15.28
C THR A 78 10.19 -1.37 15.19
N ALA A 79 11.24 -1.85 15.81
CA ALA A 79 11.59 -3.27 15.81
C ALA A 79 10.42 -4.12 16.33
N SER A 80 10.12 -5.21 15.64
CA SER A 80 9.05 -6.13 15.98
C SER A 80 9.42 -7.55 15.59
N ALA A 81 9.08 -8.51 16.45
CA ALA A 81 9.19 -9.93 16.16
C ALA A 81 7.91 -10.50 15.49
N VAL A 82 6.94 -9.65 15.22
CA VAL A 82 5.67 -10.04 14.57
C VAL A 82 5.80 -9.83 13.07
N ASP A 83 5.26 -10.75 12.29
CA ASP A 83 5.23 -10.66 10.83
C ASP A 83 4.34 -9.51 10.36
N HIS A 84 4.86 -8.76 9.38
CA HIS A 84 4.16 -7.63 8.76
C HIS A 84 4.01 -7.86 7.25
N GLY A 85 2.87 -7.48 6.71
CA GLY A 85 2.68 -7.29 5.28
C GLY A 85 2.81 -5.83 4.87
N ILE A 86 2.63 -5.54 3.59
CA ILE A 86 2.68 -4.19 3.03
C ILE A 86 1.30 -3.81 2.52
N LEU A 87 0.78 -2.67 2.98
CA LEU A 87 -0.44 -2.05 2.49
C LEU A 87 -0.08 -0.91 1.54
N LEU A 88 -0.61 -0.97 0.32
CA LEU A 88 -0.52 0.12 -0.65
C LEU A 88 -1.85 0.89 -0.64
N TYR A 89 -1.80 2.20 -0.50
CA TYR A 89 -3.00 3.03 -0.39
C TYR A 89 -2.79 4.45 -0.91
N GLN A 90 -3.89 5.11 -1.25
CA GLN A 90 -3.91 6.54 -1.57
C GLN A 90 -4.10 7.35 -0.29
N SER A 91 -3.09 8.09 0.09
CA SER A 91 -3.08 8.84 1.36
C SER A 91 -3.74 10.22 1.26
N SER A 92 -3.70 10.82 0.08
CA SER A 92 -4.26 12.15 -0.18
C SER A 92 -5.65 12.08 -0.81
N ALA A 93 -6.26 13.24 -1.01
CA ALA A 93 -7.38 13.35 -1.96
C ALA A 93 -6.92 12.97 -3.38
N VAL A 94 -7.85 12.70 -4.28
CA VAL A 94 -7.55 12.26 -5.66
C VAL A 94 -6.66 13.27 -6.42
N GLY A 95 -6.80 14.55 -6.14
CA GLY A 95 -5.97 15.60 -6.74
C GLY A 95 -4.61 15.80 -6.09
N GLY A 96 -4.24 15.02 -5.12
CA GLY A 96 -2.97 15.13 -4.38
C GLY A 96 -3.09 16.01 -3.14
N GLY A 97 -1.95 16.47 -2.65
CA GLY A 97 -1.86 17.32 -1.46
C GLY A 97 -1.58 16.56 -0.19
N ALA A 98 -1.98 17.12 0.94
CA ALA A 98 -1.75 16.53 2.26
C ALA A 98 -2.57 15.25 2.47
N ASP A 99 -2.11 14.41 3.39
CA ASP A 99 -2.85 13.22 3.78
C ASP A 99 -4.23 13.57 4.33
N VAL A 100 -5.24 12.81 3.89
CA VAL A 100 -6.60 12.90 4.44
C VAL A 100 -6.75 11.94 5.61
N ALA A 101 -7.89 11.99 6.31
CA ALA A 101 -8.17 11.07 7.41
C ALA A 101 -8.20 9.61 6.92
N ALA A 102 -7.85 8.66 7.80
CA ALA A 102 -7.84 7.23 7.45
C ALA A 102 -9.19 6.72 6.93
N SER A 103 -10.29 7.32 7.35
CA SER A 103 -11.63 7.02 6.84
C SER A 103 -11.88 7.50 5.40
N ALA A 104 -10.96 8.25 4.82
CA ALA A 104 -11.01 8.72 3.44
C ALA A 104 -9.81 8.24 2.60
N GLN A 105 -8.84 7.56 3.19
CA GLN A 105 -7.68 7.01 2.50
C GLN A 105 -8.05 5.68 1.85
N ARG A 106 -8.03 5.64 0.52
CA ARG A 106 -8.44 4.47 -0.26
C ARG A 106 -7.35 3.40 -0.28
N VAL A 107 -7.69 2.18 0.13
CA VAL A 107 -6.78 1.04 0.02
C VAL A 107 -6.77 0.49 -1.40
N ILE A 108 -5.60 0.02 -1.85
CA ILE A 108 -5.38 -0.45 -3.21
C ILE A 108 -5.01 -1.93 -3.22
N ALA A 109 -3.96 -2.30 -2.49
CA ALA A 109 -3.45 -3.66 -2.48
C ALA A 109 -2.79 -4.00 -1.13
N TYR A 110 -2.71 -5.30 -0.85
CA TYR A 110 -2.02 -5.83 0.31
C TYR A 110 -1.12 -7.00 -0.08
N TYR A 111 0.08 -7.01 0.45
CA TYR A 111 1.09 -8.03 0.15
C TYR A 111 1.67 -8.58 1.45
N ASP A 112 1.53 -9.87 1.69
CA ASP A 112 2.18 -10.57 2.81
C ASP A 112 2.90 -11.86 2.39
N THR A 113 2.98 -12.12 1.09
CA THR A 113 3.76 -13.20 0.50
C THR A 113 4.62 -12.67 -0.65
N GLY A 114 5.77 -13.26 -0.84
CA GLY A 114 6.73 -12.86 -1.85
C GLY A 114 8.14 -12.83 -1.27
N THR A 115 9.11 -12.45 -2.09
CA THR A 115 10.50 -12.33 -1.64
C THR A 115 10.60 -11.27 -0.53
N GLY A 116 11.07 -11.69 0.65
CA GLY A 116 11.20 -10.82 1.82
C GLY A 116 9.92 -10.57 2.62
N LEU A 117 8.79 -11.16 2.23
CA LEU A 117 7.52 -11.04 2.94
C LEU A 117 7.01 -12.42 3.43
N PRO A 118 6.33 -12.46 4.60
CA PRO A 118 6.20 -11.35 5.56
C PRO A 118 7.54 -10.95 6.16
N ILE A 119 7.63 -9.75 6.69
CA ILE A 119 8.85 -9.21 7.27
C ILE A 119 8.68 -8.93 8.76
N GLN A 120 9.74 -9.14 9.53
CA GLN A 120 9.86 -8.68 10.92
C GLN A 120 10.76 -7.44 10.90
N PRO A 121 10.19 -6.23 10.94
CA PRO A 121 10.98 -5.02 10.73
C PRO A 121 11.91 -4.74 11.89
N GLY A 122 13.08 -4.19 11.58
CA GLY A 122 14.01 -3.62 12.56
C GLY A 122 13.63 -2.19 12.92
N SER A 123 14.43 -1.61 13.81
CA SER A 123 14.30 -0.19 14.17
C SER A 123 14.98 0.68 13.12
N GLY A 124 14.31 1.73 12.67
CA GLY A 124 14.81 2.68 11.68
C GLY A 124 14.26 2.47 10.30
N ALA A 125 15.03 2.80 9.26
CA ALA A 125 14.60 2.71 7.88
C ALA A 125 14.51 1.24 7.42
N THR A 126 13.30 0.76 7.14
CA THR A 126 13.06 -0.57 6.58
C THR A 126 12.78 -0.42 5.08
N PRO A 127 13.57 -1.09 4.20
CA PRO A 127 13.43 -0.92 2.77
C PRO A 127 12.18 -1.61 2.22
N ILE A 128 11.59 -0.98 1.20
CA ILE A 128 10.51 -1.54 0.38
C ILE A 128 11.00 -1.51 -1.06
N THR A 129 11.21 -2.70 -1.63
CA THR A 129 11.70 -2.86 -3.00
C THR A 129 10.57 -3.41 -3.87
N TRP A 130 10.25 -2.67 -4.93
CA TRP A 130 9.23 -3.07 -5.89
C TRP A 130 9.82 -3.95 -6.98
N ASP A 131 8.97 -4.79 -7.59
CA ASP A 131 9.38 -5.63 -8.70
C ASP A 131 9.78 -4.79 -9.92
N ASN A 132 10.99 -5.00 -10.42
CA ASN A 132 11.48 -4.37 -11.65
C ASN A 132 11.14 -5.17 -12.92
N GLY A 133 10.42 -6.27 -12.79
CA GLY A 133 9.96 -7.10 -13.90
C GLY A 133 8.76 -6.49 -14.64
N THR A 134 8.07 -7.33 -15.39
CA THR A 134 6.93 -6.89 -16.23
C THR A 134 5.65 -6.58 -15.46
N ASN A 135 5.52 -7.06 -14.24
CA ASN A 135 4.29 -6.88 -13.44
C ASN A 135 4.31 -5.62 -12.59
N LYS A 136 5.50 -5.11 -12.25
CA LYS A 136 5.63 -3.90 -11.44
C LYS A 136 4.84 -4.03 -10.11
N ILE A 137 4.27 -2.93 -9.64
CA ILE A 137 3.40 -2.95 -8.45
C ILE A 137 2.00 -3.44 -8.83
N ILE A 138 1.43 -2.86 -9.87
CA ILE A 138 0.09 -3.19 -10.38
C ILE A 138 0.16 -3.27 -11.89
N LYS A 139 -0.42 -4.33 -12.44
CA LYS A 139 -0.61 -4.49 -13.88
C LYS A 139 -2.09 -4.66 -14.20
N VAL A 140 -2.56 -3.89 -15.18
CA VAL A 140 -3.91 -3.99 -15.72
C VAL A 140 -3.83 -4.48 -17.17
N GLY A 141 -4.55 -5.54 -17.44
CA GLY A 141 -4.62 -6.13 -18.80
C GLY A 141 -4.00 -7.49 -18.93
#